data_a6aeac7a65ec6046d18637a74d4c2e46
#
_entry.id   a6aeac7a65ec6046d18637a74d4c2e46
#
_cell.length_a   1.000
_cell.length_b   1.000
_cell.length_c   1.000
_cell.angle_alpha   90.00
_cell.angle_beta   90.00
_cell.angle_gamma   90.00
#
_symmetry.space_group_name_H-M   'P 1'
#
loop_
_entity.id
_entity.type
_entity.pdbx_description
1 polymer ?
#
loop_
_entity_poly.entity_id
_entity_poly.type
_entity_poly.pdbx_seq_one_letter_code
_entity_poly.pdbx_strand_id
1 'polypeptide(L)'
;MTMKTSVVVVAGRLRSVSRQWLARSVLFSLLSWLAGPTPAAAQSPWKDRRDLRVMTYNVNEGTDFLQIQAATDLNSFLVAVGQTITQVRGTNPPARMRAVAKQIIDADPTLVSLEEMDEWYTSSFNPATGACGSPTLEFAMLQELQDALAAQGAHYAVAEEAQQYAFPLIPGFIPPSTFLCVSVVNHVAILARTDLDPERFQWSNPQSAQYATMLQFPSPIGLLPLPRAWVSVDATFDHKAFRYIGTHLESVVPAIREAQGAELRAGPANTSLPVILAMDSNAQAAPLPQDPTYMDFIAAGYDDGWAENFPFVPGLTCCQDEADNNSVSQLYQRIDLILTLGDVKVRNIALFGADPTERIIGGLWPSDHAGVAAHVVLERD
;
A
#
# COMPACT_ATOMS: atom_id res chain seq x y z
N MET A 1 -26.70 -23.53 50.32
CA MET A 1 -27.17 -22.31 51.01
C MET A 1 -27.57 -21.33 49.93
N THR A 2 -28.85 -21.31 49.68
CA THR A 2 -29.54 -20.62 48.58
C THR A 2 -29.99 -19.22 49.06
N MET A 3 -29.66 -18.20 48.30
CA MET A 3 -30.35 -16.92 48.46
C MET A 3 -30.85 -16.44 47.11
N LYS A 4 -32.18 -16.48 47.00
CA LYS A 4 -32.96 -15.80 45.96
C LYS A 4 -33.13 -14.32 46.36
N THR A 5 -33.01 -13.40 45.44
CA THR A 5 -33.53 -12.05 45.63
C THR A 5 -34.34 -11.63 44.41
N SER A 6 -35.52 -11.15 44.70
CA SER A 6 -36.67 -10.94 43.83
C SER A 6 -36.59 -9.62 43.09
N VAL A 7 -37.17 -9.64 41.89
CA VAL A 7 -37.48 -8.49 41.03
C VAL A 7 -38.72 -7.77 41.54
N VAL A 8 -38.67 -6.44 41.60
CA VAL A 8 -39.89 -5.58 41.76
C VAL A 8 -40.10 -4.79 40.50
N VAL A 9 -41.20 -5.09 39.83
CA VAL A 9 -41.75 -4.32 38.70
C VAL A 9 -42.68 -3.26 39.26
N VAL A 10 -42.49 -2.03 38.88
CA VAL A 10 -43.50 -0.96 39.11
C VAL A 10 -44.00 -0.44 37.75
N ALA A 11 -45.26 -0.75 37.48
CA ALA A 11 -46.03 -0.22 36.36
C ALA A 11 -46.75 1.07 36.79
N GLY A 12 -46.58 2.10 36.01
CA GLY A 12 -47.32 3.35 36.18
C GLY A 12 -48.05 3.72 34.88
N ARG A 13 -49.39 3.80 35.02
CA ARG A 13 -50.38 4.01 33.91
C ARG A 13 -50.49 5.45 33.46
N LEU A 14 -50.65 5.60 32.15
CA LEU A 14 -51.37 6.52 31.27
C LEU A 14 -52.30 7.57 31.94
N ARG A 15 -52.23 8.79 31.40
CA ARG A 15 -53.45 9.59 31.12
C ARG A 15 -53.29 10.40 29.82
N SER A 16 -54.17 10.09 28.88
CA SER A 16 -54.46 10.81 27.64
C SER A 16 -55.22 12.12 27.93
N VAL A 17 -54.91 13.21 27.23
CA VAL A 17 -55.84 14.31 27.01
C VAL A 17 -55.76 14.71 25.55
N SER A 18 -56.87 14.44 24.86
CA SER A 18 -57.22 14.94 23.55
C SER A 18 -57.73 16.37 23.64
N ARG A 19 -57.38 17.24 22.72
CA ARG A 19 -58.28 18.28 22.18
C ARG A 19 -57.84 18.79 20.84
N GLN A 20 -58.71 18.52 19.88
CA GLN A 20 -58.74 19.15 18.53
C GLN A 20 -59.07 20.66 18.71
N TRP A 21 -58.61 21.47 17.76
CA TRP A 21 -59.44 22.48 17.05
C TRP A 21 -58.57 23.25 16.02
N LEU A 22 -59.03 23.14 14.79
CA LEU A 22 -59.26 24.05 13.68
C LEU A 22 -58.10 24.53 12.80
N ALA A 23 -58.30 24.15 11.58
CA ALA A 23 -57.64 24.62 10.36
C ALA A 23 -57.94 26.09 10.06
N ARG A 24 -57.00 26.82 9.51
CA ARG A 24 -57.22 27.80 8.43
C ARG A 24 -55.95 27.96 7.60
N SER A 25 -56.12 27.76 6.33
CA SER A 25 -55.18 27.88 5.22
C SER A 25 -54.60 29.29 5.07
N VAL A 26 -53.30 29.42 4.87
CA VAL A 26 -52.69 30.46 4.02
C VAL A 26 -51.56 29.79 3.25
N LEU A 27 -51.75 29.60 1.93
CA LEU A 27 -50.70 29.37 0.97
C LEU A 27 -49.89 30.65 0.85
N PHE A 28 -48.58 30.57 1.13
CA PHE A 28 -47.60 31.47 0.53
C PHE A 28 -46.33 30.71 0.29
N SER A 29 -46.02 30.63 -0.99
CA SER A 29 -44.80 30.08 -1.60
C SER A 29 -43.57 30.75 -1.02
N LEU A 30 -42.64 29.94 -0.49
CA LEU A 30 -41.24 30.29 -0.40
C LEU A 30 -40.44 28.98 -0.66
N LEU A 31 -40.15 28.74 -1.94
CA LEU A 31 -39.02 27.90 -2.31
C LEU A 31 -37.74 28.61 -1.85
N SER A 32 -37.34 28.41 -0.63
CA SER A 32 -36.02 28.76 -0.13
C SER A 32 -35.12 27.57 -0.33
N TRP A 33 -34.18 27.76 -1.19
CA TRP A 33 -33.05 26.89 -1.45
C TRP A 33 -32.42 26.36 -0.16
N LEU A 34 -32.62 25.10 0.15
CA LEU A 34 -31.73 24.34 1.00
C LEU A 34 -30.55 23.85 0.13
N ALA A 35 -29.69 24.78 -0.25
CA ALA A 35 -28.31 24.43 -0.56
C ALA A 35 -27.68 24.09 0.82
N GLY A 36 -27.68 22.81 1.17
CA GLY A 36 -26.80 22.30 2.22
C GLY A 36 -25.38 22.69 1.87
N PRO A 37 -24.52 22.93 2.85
CA PRO A 37 -23.10 23.14 2.54
C PRO A 37 -22.64 21.94 1.73
N THR A 38 -22.22 22.18 0.49
CA THR A 38 -21.39 21.23 -0.25
C THR A 38 -20.26 20.83 0.68
N PRO A 39 -19.98 19.52 0.90
CA PRO A 39 -18.80 19.14 1.64
C PRO A 39 -17.65 19.88 0.98
N ALA A 40 -16.97 20.73 1.74
CA ALA A 40 -15.74 21.35 1.29
C ALA A 40 -14.86 20.17 0.88
N ALA A 41 -14.52 20.10 -0.41
CA ALA A 41 -13.50 19.18 -0.87
C ALA A 41 -12.32 19.39 0.08
N ALA A 42 -11.88 18.32 0.73
CA ALA A 42 -10.75 18.37 1.64
C ALA A 42 -9.62 19.03 0.83
N GLN A 43 -9.28 20.26 1.22
CA GLN A 43 -8.18 20.95 0.53
C GLN A 43 -6.95 20.10 0.80
N SER A 44 -6.30 19.65 -0.27
CA SER A 44 -5.00 19.00 -0.16
C SER A 44 -4.16 19.76 0.89
N PRO A 45 -3.54 19.08 1.86
CA PRO A 45 -2.68 19.74 2.84
C PRO A 45 -1.52 20.52 2.19
N TRP A 46 -1.35 20.34 0.88
CA TRP A 46 -0.31 20.91 0.03
C TRP A 46 -0.84 22.08 -0.79
N LYS A 47 -0.61 23.31 -0.36
CA LYS A 47 -1.14 24.53 -1.04
C LYS A 47 -0.35 25.01 -2.23
N ASP A 48 0.88 24.54 -2.45
CA ASP A 48 1.73 25.01 -3.56
C ASP A 48 2.16 23.85 -4.48
N ARG A 49 1.72 23.90 -5.75
CA ARG A 49 2.12 22.93 -6.79
C ARG A 49 3.60 23.06 -7.24
N ARG A 50 4.34 23.99 -6.64
CA ARG A 50 5.76 24.25 -6.98
C ARG A 50 6.74 23.42 -6.18
N ASP A 51 6.27 22.54 -5.30
CA ASP A 51 7.12 21.76 -4.40
C ASP A 51 7.34 20.35 -4.94
N LEU A 52 8.56 19.84 -4.80
CA LEU A 52 8.86 18.44 -5.04
C LEU A 52 8.14 17.59 -4.00
N ARG A 53 7.29 16.68 -4.46
CA ARG A 53 6.60 15.71 -3.60
C ARG A 53 6.93 14.31 -4.04
N VAL A 54 7.14 13.44 -3.10
CA VAL A 54 7.44 12.04 -3.33
C VAL A 54 6.55 11.17 -2.44
N MET A 55 6.33 9.94 -2.86
CA MET A 55 5.48 9.00 -2.14
C MET A 55 6.04 7.59 -2.23
N THR A 56 5.87 6.78 -1.19
CA THR A 56 5.97 5.33 -1.25
C THR A 56 4.64 4.72 -0.85
N TYR A 57 4.25 3.63 -1.50
CA TYR A 57 3.01 2.95 -1.18
C TYR A 57 3.11 1.45 -1.50
N ASN A 58 3.18 0.62 -0.47
CA ASN A 58 2.88 -0.80 -0.59
C ASN A 58 1.36 -0.95 -0.75
N VAL A 59 0.92 -1.51 -1.87
CA VAL A 59 -0.50 -1.54 -2.26
C VAL A 59 -1.19 -2.85 -1.91
N ASN A 60 -0.53 -3.75 -1.19
CA ASN A 60 -0.98 -5.10 -0.84
C ASN A 60 -1.23 -5.98 -2.06
N GLU A 61 -0.48 -7.05 -2.20
CA GLU A 61 -0.66 -8.05 -3.27
C GLU A 61 -1.97 -8.85 -3.14
N GLY A 62 -2.72 -8.65 -2.06
CA GLY A 62 -4.02 -9.26 -1.78
C GLY A 62 -3.97 -10.50 -0.91
N THR A 63 -2.80 -10.85 -0.37
CA THR A 63 -2.58 -12.01 0.52
C THR A 63 -1.27 -11.83 1.28
N ASP A 64 -1.20 -12.40 2.48
CA ASP A 64 0.05 -12.49 3.27
C ASP A 64 0.75 -13.84 3.13
N PHE A 65 0.21 -14.74 2.29
CA PHE A 65 0.70 -16.10 2.10
C PHE A 65 0.80 -16.97 3.38
N LEU A 66 0.19 -16.60 4.49
CA LEU A 66 0.26 -17.39 5.73
C LEU A 66 -0.25 -18.82 5.55
N GLN A 67 -1.27 -19.03 4.70
CA GLN A 67 -1.77 -20.37 4.36
C GLN A 67 -0.73 -21.21 3.62
N ILE A 68 0.10 -20.58 2.76
CA ILE A 68 1.19 -21.25 2.06
C ILE A 68 2.30 -21.62 3.06
N GLN A 69 2.64 -20.70 3.97
CA GLN A 69 3.64 -20.91 5.00
C GLN A 69 3.24 -22.01 5.99
N ALA A 70 1.94 -22.16 6.27
CA ALA A 70 1.40 -23.18 7.17
C ALA A 70 1.28 -24.58 6.55
N ALA A 71 1.44 -24.71 5.22
CA ALA A 71 1.30 -25.99 4.53
C ALA A 71 2.47 -26.94 4.84
N THR A 72 2.17 -28.15 5.31
CA THR A 72 3.17 -29.15 5.73
C THR A 72 3.31 -30.34 4.80
N ASP A 73 2.36 -30.52 3.88
CA ASP A 73 2.32 -31.59 2.89
C ASP A 73 1.68 -31.11 1.58
N LEU A 74 1.75 -31.94 0.54
CA LEU A 74 1.24 -31.58 -0.78
C LEU A 74 -0.27 -31.27 -0.76
N ASN A 75 -1.08 -31.99 0.01
CA ASN A 75 -2.54 -31.78 0.01
C ASN A 75 -2.89 -30.42 0.68
N SER A 76 -2.30 -30.14 1.84
CA SER A 76 -2.46 -28.86 2.51
C SER A 76 -1.93 -27.70 1.63
N PHE A 77 -0.85 -27.92 0.89
CA PHE A 77 -0.30 -26.92 -0.03
C PHE A 77 -1.25 -26.63 -1.21
N LEU A 78 -1.86 -27.67 -1.83
CA LEU A 78 -2.86 -27.45 -2.88
C LEU A 78 -4.08 -26.66 -2.37
N VAL A 79 -4.53 -26.96 -1.17
CA VAL A 79 -5.62 -26.18 -0.54
C VAL A 79 -5.17 -24.74 -0.27
N ALA A 80 -3.95 -24.55 0.23
CA ALA A 80 -3.38 -23.23 0.50
C ALA A 80 -3.30 -22.37 -0.76
N VAL A 81 -2.86 -22.92 -1.91
CA VAL A 81 -2.86 -22.21 -3.21
C VAL A 81 -4.28 -21.79 -3.61
N GLY A 82 -5.28 -22.66 -3.43
CA GLY A 82 -6.68 -22.32 -3.68
C GLY A 82 -7.22 -21.24 -2.74
N GLN A 83 -6.81 -21.26 -1.48
CA GLN A 83 -7.15 -20.24 -0.48
C GLN A 83 -6.51 -18.89 -0.83
N THR A 84 -5.22 -18.88 -1.24
CA THR A 84 -4.50 -17.67 -1.65
C THR A 84 -5.26 -16.91 -2.75
N ILE A 85 -5.59 -17.54 -3.87
CA ILE A 85 -6.33 -16.84 -4.94
C ILE A 85 -7.75 -16.45 -4.49
N THR A 86 -8.36 -17.20 -3.59
CA THR A 86 -9.67 -16.84 -3.02
C THR A 86 -9.56 -15.59 -2.15
N GLN A 87 -8.50 -15.46 -1.36
CA GLN A 87 -8.20 -14.27 -0.55
C GLN A 87 -7.96 -13.06 -1.46
N VAL A 88 -7.07 -13.17 -2.45
CA VAL A 88 -6.81 -12.10 -3.44
C VAL A 88 -8.11 -11.60 -4.08
N ARG A 89 -8.99 -12.51 -4.54
CA ARG A 89 -10.30 -12.13 -5.08
C ARG A 89 -11.18 -11.41 -4.06
N GLY A 90 -11.10 -11.82 -2.79
CA GLY A 90 -11.85 -11.24 -1.67
C GLY A 90 -11.42 -9.80 -1.36
N THR A 91 -10.15 -9.45 -1.55
CA THR A 91 -9.62 -8.09 -1.34
C THR A 91 -9.94 -7.14 -2.51
N ASN A 92 -10.47 -7.65 -3.64
CA ASN A 92 -10.94 -6.86 -4.77
C ASN A 92 -9.88 -5.87 -5.32
N PRO A 93 -8.75 -6.36 -5.88
CA PRO A 93 -7.65 -5.50 -6.35
C PRO A 93 -8.10 -4.33 -7.24
N PRO A 94 -9.03 -4.50 -8.23
CA PRO A 94 -9.45 -3.38 -9.06
C PRO A 94 -10.14 -2.25 -8.30
N ALA A 95 -10.86 -2.56 -7.21
CA ALA A 95 -11.50 -1.53 -6.38
C ALA A 95 -10.46 -0.83 -5.50
N ARG A 96 -9.49 -1.57 -4.96
CA ARG A 96 -8.39 -1.01 -4.16
C ARG A 96 -7.49 -0.11 -5.00
N MET A 97 -7.12 -0.51 -6.22
CA MET A 97 -6.32 0.32 -7.12
C MET A 97 -7.00 1.65 -7.49
N ARG A 98 -8.34 1.69 -7.60
CA ARG A 98 -9.07 2.96 -7.76
C ARG A 98 -8.97 3.86 -6.52
N ALA A 99 -8.95 3.29 -5.32
CA ALA A 99 -8.79 4.05 -4.09
C ALA A 99 -7.35 4.54 -3.90
N VAL A 100 -6.36 3.68 -4.17
CA VAL A 100 -4.93 4.06 -4.20
C VAL A 100 -4.69 5.19 -5.21
N ALA A 101 -5.29 5.11 -6.42
CA ALA A 101 -5.22 6.19 -7.40
C ALA A 101 -5.74 7.52 -6.85
N LYS A 102 -6.89 7.49 -6.15
CA LYS A 102 -7.43 8.69 -5.50
C LYS A 102 -6.46 9.26 -4.46
N GLN A 103 -5.85 8.42 -3.64
CA GLN A 103 -4.91 8.85 -2.61
C GLN A 103 -3.62 9.43 -3.22
N ILE A 104 -3.10 8.84 -4.32
CA ILE A 104 -1.99 9.39 -5.09
C ILE A 104 -2.38 10.78 -5.64
N ILE A 105 -3.59 10.94 -6.17
CA ILE A 105 -4.08 12.23 -6.67
C ILE A 105 -4.20 13.25 -5.53
N ASP A 106 -4.71 12.85 -4.38
CA ASP A 106 -4.85 13.72 -3.20
C ASP A 106 -3.47 14.15 -2.64
N ALA A 107 -2.48 13.26 -2.68
CA ALA A 107 -1.10 13.55 -2.30
C ALA A 107 -0.34 14.36 -3.38
N ASP A 108 -0.73 14.24 -4.65
CA ASP A 108 -0.17 14.93 -5.83
C ASP A 108 1.37 14.81 -5.92
N PRO A 109 1.98 13.61 -5.79
CA PRO A 109 3.42 13.44 -5.83
C PRO A 109 3.99 13.58 -7.25
N THR A 110 5.24 14.02 -7.33
CA THR A 110 6.02 14.05 -8.58
C THR A 110 6.53 12.65 -8.95
N LEU A 111 6.94 11.88 -7.92
CA LEU A 111 7.44 10.51 -8.03
C LEU A 111 6.77 9.63 -6.96
N VAL A 112 6.41 8.41 -7.35
CA VAL A 112 5.82 7.41 -6.44
C VAL A 112 6.60 6.10 -6.55
N SER A 113 7.07 5.57 -5.44
CA SER A 113 7.48 4.17 -5.33
C SER A 113 6.27 3.31 -4.99
N LEU A 114 6.12 2.22 -5.68
CA LEU A 114 5.03 1.27 -5.51
C LEU A 114 5.60 -0.12 -5.23
N GLU A 115 5.13 -0.75 -4.18
CA GLU A 115 5.50 -2.09 -3.76
C GLU A 115 4.26 -3.01 -3.86
N GLU A 116 4.51 -4.32 -4.08
CA GLU A 116 3.48 -5.35 -4.25
C GLU A 116 2.55 -5.12 -5.45
N MET A 117 3.14 -4.69 -6.57
CA MET A 117 2.43 -4.52 -7.83
C MET A 117 2.31 -5.86 -8.57
N ASP A 118 1.31 -6.65 -8.19
CA ASP A 118 1.19 -8.03 -8.65
C ASP A 118 0.38 -8.20 -9.93
N GLU A 119 0.86 -9.17 -10.71
CA GLU A 119 0.08 -9.81 -11.77
C GLU A 119 -0.33 -11.21 -11.32
N TRP A 120 -1.63 -11.45 -11.23
CA TRP A 120 -2.19 -12.74 -10.87
C TRP A 120 -2.75 -13.45 -12.11
N TYR A 121 -2.33 -14.71 -12.30
CA TYR A 121 -2.79 -15.54 -13.40
C TYR A 121 -3.46 -16.79 -12.87
N THR A 122 -4.51 -17.23 -13.58
CA THR A 122 -5.16 -18.52 -13.32
C THR A 122 -5.27 -19.34 -14.60
N SER A 123 -5.40 -20.64 -14.44
CA SER A 123 -5.72 -21.54 -15.56
C SER A 123 -6.53 -22.74 -15.12
N SER A 124 -7.07 -23.48 -16.08
CA SER A 124 -7.68 -24.77 -15.81
C SER A 124 -6.63 -25.79 -15.35
N PHE A 125 -7.05 -26.71 -14.48
CA PHE A 125 -6.25 -27.88 -14.11
C PHE A 125 -6.90 -29.15 -14.68
N ASN A 126 -6.11 -30.02 -15.30
CA ASN A 126 -6.56 -31.31 -15.77
C ASN A 126 -6.18 -32.42 -14.78
N PRO A 127 -7.11 -32.95 -13.99
CA PRO A 127 -6.80 -33.95 -12.96
C PRO A 127 -6.35 -35.30 -13.54
N ALA A 128 -6.68 -35.60 -14.80
CA ALA A 128 -6.26 -36.84 -15.44
C ALA A 128 -4.78 -36.85 -15.84
N THR A 129 -4.23 -35.68 -16.14
CA THR A 129 -2.81 -35.53 -16.56
C THR A 129 -1.95 -34.82 -15.53
N GLY A 130 -2.55 -34.17 -14.53
CA GLY A 130 -1.86 -33.31 -13.57
C GLY A 130 -1.35 -31.99 -14.18
N ALA A 131 -1.80 -31.62 -15.38
CA ALA A 131 -1.27 -30.48 -16.11
C ALA A 131 -2.16 -29.23 -15.94
N CYS A 132 -1.51 -28.06 -15.86
CA CYS A 132 -2.15 -26.75 -15.96
C CYS A 132 -2.36 -26.37 -17.43
N GLY A 133 -3.47 -25.69 -17.71
CA GLY A 133 -3.75 -25.09 -19.00
C GLY A 133 -2.93 -23.82 -19.26
N SER A 134 -3.26 -23.10 -20.34
CA SER A 134 -2.64 -21.80 -20.61
C SER A 134 -3.04 -20.75 -19.55
N PRO A 135 -2.10 -19.90 -19.06
CA PRO A 135 -2.40 -18.87 -18.11
C PRO A 135 -3.34 -17.80 -18.71
N THR A 136 -4.24 -17.32 -17.88
CA THR A 136 -5.10 -16.17 -18.17
C THR A 136 -4.86 -15.14 -17.08
N LEU A 137 -4.54 -13.92 -17.46
CA LEU A 137 -4.38 -12.79 -16.53
C LEU A 137 -5.72 -12.53 -15.85
N GLU A 138 -5.74 -12.50 -14.53
CA GLU A 138 -6.93 -12.21 -13.73
C GLU A 138 -6.87 -10.79 -13.13
N PHE A 139 -5.71 -10.40 -12.59
CA PHE A 139 -5.45 -9.06 -12.08
C PHE A 139 -4.09 -8.58 -12.56
N ALA A 140 -3.98 -7.28 -12.92
CA ALA A 140 -2.76 -6.59 -13.27
C ALA A 140 -2.73 -5.25 -12.52
N MET A 141 -2.26 -5.26 -11.28
CA MET A 141 -2.47 -4.16 -10.34
C MET A 141 -1.83 -2.85 -10.82
N LEU A 142 -0.63 -2.90 -11.42
CA LEU A 142 0.02 -1.71 -11.97
C LEU A 142 -0.78 -1.10 -13.13
N GLN A 143 -1.29 -1.92 -14.05
CA GLN A 143 -2.12 -1.46 -15.15
C GLN A 143 -3.46 -0.91 -14.64
N GLU A 144 -4.10 -1.59 -13.68
CA GLU A 144 -5.35 -1.15 -13.06
C GLU A 144 -5.18 0.20 -12.34
N LEU A 145 -4.05 0.41 -11.67
CA LEU A 145 -3.71 1.69 -11.04
C LEU A 145 -3.50 2.78 -12.09
N GLN A 146 -2.72 2.52 -13.15
CA GLN A 146 -2.50 3.49 -14.23
C GLN A 146 -3.81 3.88 -14.92
N ASP A 147 -4.69 2.92 -15.21
CA ASP A 147 -6.01 3.17 -15.79
C ASP A 147 -6.88 4.01 -14.86
N ALA A 148 -6.83 3.76 -13.55
CA ALA A 148 -7.58 4.50 -12.54
C ALA A 148 -7.06 5.95 -12.38
N LEU A 149 -5.75 6.16 -12.44
CA LEU A 149 -5.12 7.49 -12.44
C LEU A 149 -5.54 8.27 -13.69
N ALA A 150 -5.41 7.67 -14.87
CA ALA A 150 -5.78 8.29 -16.14
C ALA A 150 -7.28 8.63 -16.20
N ALA A 151 -8.15 7.73 -15.73
CA ALA A 151 -9.60 7.96 -15.67
C ALA A 151 -9.99 9.15 -14.77
N GLN A 152 -9.16 9.52 -13.81
CA GLN A 152 -9.32 10.66 -12.92
C GLN A 152 -8.54 11.90 -13.38
N GLY A 153 -7.92 11.84 -14.57
CA GLY A 153 -7.19 12.97 -15.17
C GLY A 153 -5.79 13.21 -14.61
N ALA A 154 -5.23 12.21 -13.91
CA ALA A 154 -3.84 12.26 -13.45
C ALA A 154 -2.92 11.60 -14.50
N HIS A 155 -1.77 12.21 -14.73
CA HIS A 155 -0.86 11.83 -15.79
C HIS A 155 0.46 11.31 -15.23
N TYR A 156 0.59 10.00 -15.15
CA TYR A 156 1.78 9.29 -14.70
C TYR A 156 2.25 8.28 -15.76
N ALA A 157 3.55 8.08 -15.84
CA ALA A 157 4.17 6.99 -16.58
C ALA A 157 5.02 6.13 -15.66
N VAL A 158 5.17 4.85 -15.97
CA VAL A 158 6.18 4.00 -15.33
C VAL A 158 7.55 4.51 -15.77
N ALA A 159 8.34 4.98 -14.82
CA ALA A 159 9.69 5.46 -15.05
C ALA A 159 10.71 4.32 -14.98
N GLU A 160 10.48 3.35 -14.11
CA GLU A 160 11.22 2.09 -14.00
C GLU A 160 10.34 1.05 -13.28
N GLU A 161 10.55 -0.22 -13.60
CA GLU A 161 9.87 -1.37 -13.00
C GLU A 161 10.84 -2.54 -12.90
N ALA A 162 10.74 -3.31 -11.82
CA ALA A 162 11.52 -4.53 -11.63
C ALA A 162 10.67 -5.67 -11.09
N GLN A 163 10.76 -6.82 -11.74
CA GLN A 163 10.23 -8.06 -11.20
C GLN A 163 11.01 -8.47 -9.96
N GLN A 164 10.31 -8.73 -8.87
CA GLN A 164 10.85 -9.36 -7.68
C GLN A 164 10.83 -10.88 -7.85
N TYR A 165 9.76 -11.54 -7.51
CA TYR A 165 9.62 -12.98 -7.72
C TYR A 165 8.54 -13.29 -8.76
N ALA A 166 8.62 -14.50 -9.31
CA ALA A 166 7.59 -15.06 -10.19
C ALA A 166 7.43 -16.54 -9.89
N PHE A 167 6.21 -16.97 -9.63
CA PHE A 167 5.90 -18.38 -9.48
C PHE A 167 5.22 -18.91 -10.75
N PRO A 168 5.61 -20.12 -11.18
CA PRO A 168 4.93 -20.78 -12.30
C PRO A 168 3.48 -21.10 -11.92
N LEU A 169 2.70 -21.56 -12.88
CA LEU A 169 1.37 -22.12 -12.60
C LEU A 169 1.47 -23.31 -11.63
N ILE A 170 0.95 -23.15 -10.44
CA ILE A 170 0.93 -24.15 -9.36
C ILE A 170 -0.52 -24.64 -9.21
N PRO A 171 -0.78 -25.95 -9.20
CA PRO A 171 -2.11 -26.49 -8.94
C PRO A 171 -2.62 -26.07 -7.56
N GLY A 172 -3.89 -25.68 -7.50
CA GLY A 172 -4.60 -25.33 -6.29
C GLY A 172 -5.96 -26.02 -6.22
N PHE A 173 -6.46 -26.17 -4.99
CA PHE A 173 -7.78 -26.75 -4.73
C PHE A 173 -8.62 -25.84 -3.86
N ILE A 174 -9.77 -25.40 -4.39
CA ILE A 174 -10.79 -24.67 -3.64
C ILE A 174 -11.90 -25.65 -3.27
N PRO A 175 -12.05 -26.01 -1.99
CA PRO A 175 -13.12 -26.89 -1.55
C PRO A 175 -14.51 -26.37 -1.94
N PRO A 176 -15.50 -27.25 -2.21
CA PRO A 176 -15.40 -28.71 -2.09
C PRO A 176 -14.91 -29.43 -3.35
N SER A 177 -14.76 -28.78 -4.51
CA SER A 177 -14.58 -29.52 -5.77
C SER A 177 -13.82 -28.79 -6.87
N THR A 178 -13.34 -27.56 -6.66
CA THR A 178 -12.75 -26.76 -7.75
C THR A 178 -11.23 -26.90 -7.74
N PHE A 179 -10.68 -27.42 -8.85
CA PHE A 179 -9.25 -27.38 -9.14
C PHE A 179 -8.95 -26.29 -10.17
N LEU A 180 -7.86 -25.58 -9.96
CA LEU A 180 -7.31 -24.58 -10.85
C LEU A 180 -5.79 -24.55 -10.70
N CYS A 181 -5.12 -23.81 -11.57
CA CYS A 181 -3.72 -23.44 -11.32
C CYS A 181 -3.60 -21.93 -11.12
N VAL A 182 -2.68 -21.52 -10.28
CA VAL A 182 -2.43 -20.13 -9.91
C VAL A 182 -0.96 -19.80 -10.15
N SER A 183 -0.69 -18.62 -10.67
CA SER A 183 0.64 -18.03 -10.82
C SER A 183 0.60 -16.58 -10.40
N VAL A 184 1.70 -16.08 -9.89
CA VAL A 184 1.86 -14.66 -9.53
C VAL A 184 3.22 -14.17 -9.99
N VAL A 185 3.27 -12.92 -10.43
CA VAL A 185 4.50 -12.17 -10.71
C VAL A 185 4.44 -10.86 -9.92
N ASN A 186 5.38 -10.67 -9.03
CA ASN A 186 5.44 -9.51 -8.14
C ASN A 186 6.46 -8.49 -8.65
N HIS A 187 6.10 -7.21 -8.56
CA HIS A 187 6.91 -6.09 -9.03
C HIS A 187 7.05 -4.98 -7.99
N VAL A 188 8.13 -4.22 -8.15
CA VAL A 188 8.31 -2.89 -7.58
C VAL A 188 8.44 -1.90 -8.73
N ALA A 189 7.83 -0.70 -8.62
CA ALA A 189 7.82 0.27 -9.71
C ALA A 189 7.97 1.72 -9.22
N ILE A 190 8.48 2.59 -10.09
CA ILE A 190 8.42 4.04 -9.92
C ILE A 190 7.47 4.62 -10.95
N LEU A 191 6.45 5.35 -10.48
CA LEU A 191 5.66 6.23 -11.33
C LEU A 191 6.21 7.65 -11.27
N ALA A 192 6.26 8.32 -12.43
CA ALA A 192 6.66 9.72 -12.57
C ALA A 192 5.58 10.51 -13.27
N ARG A 193 5.33 11.74 -12.81
CA ARG A 193 4.39 12.67 -13.45
C ARG A 193 4.87 13.09 -14.85
N THR A 194 3.93 13.15 -15.78
CA THR A 194 4.20 13.54 -17.18
C THR A 194 3.58 14.86 -17.60
N ASP A 195 2.79 15.48 -16.72
CA ASP A 195 2.08 16.75 -16.97
C ASP A 195 2.81 17.98 -16.41
N LEU A 196 4.00 17.80 -15.81
CA LEU A 196 4.84 18.90 -15.37
C LEU A 196 5.66 19.47 -16.55
N ASP A 197 5.98 20.76 -16.45
CA ASP A 197 6.87 21.41 -17.41
C ASP A 197 8.23 20.67 -17.46
N PRO A 198 8.70 20.24 -18.65
CA PRO A 198 9.99 19.55 -18.78
C PRO A 198 11.20 20.39 -18.34
N GLU A 199 11.13 21.73 -18.35
CA GLU A 199 12.18 22.58 -17.79
C GLU A 199 12.21 22.50 -16.26
N ARG A 200 11.11 22.11 -15.65
CA ARG A 200 10.95 22.00 -14.22
C ARG A 200 11.23 20.60 -13.68
N PHE A 201 10.71 19.58 -14.35
CA PHE A 201 10.86 18.20 -13.91
C PHE A 201 11.18 17.27 -15.08
N GLN A 202 12.25 16.51 -14.92
CA GLN A 202 12.66 15.46 -15.85
C GLN A 202 13.22 14.30 -15.03
N TRP A 203 13.13 13.10 -15.60
CA TRP A 203 13.84 11.93 -15.09
C TRP A 203 14.62 11.25 -16.21
N SER A 204 15.66 10.51 -15.84
CA SER A 204 16.58 9.81 -16.73
C SER A 204 17.26 8.68 -15.99
N ASN A 205 18.12 7.94 -16.69
CA ASN A 205 18.96 6.89 -16.13
C ASN A 205 18.17 5.89 -15.26
N PRO A 206 17.06 5.30 -15.80
CA PRO A 206 16.33 4.26 -15.09
C PRO A 206 17.25 3.06 -14.88
N GLN A 207 17.28 2.52 -13.65
CA GLN A 207 18.07 1.37 -13.27
C GLN A 207 17.28 0.49 -12.31
N SER A 208 17.44 -0.82 -12.43
CA SER A 208 16.86 -1.80 -11.54
C SER A 208 17.73 -3.04 -11.42
N ALA A 209 17.61 -3.74 -10.31
CA ALA A 209 18.18 -5.07 -10.14
C ALA A 209 17.51 -5.83 -8.99
N GLN A 210 17.55 -7.15 -9.04
CA GLN A 210 17.30 -7.98 -7.88
C GLN A 210 18.51 -7.96 -6.94
N TYR A 211 18.25 -8.05 -5.63
CA TYR A 211 19.32 -8.25 -4.65
C TYR A 211 19.97 -9.62 -4.83
N ALA A 212 21.27 -9.70 -4.60
CA ALA A 212 22.00 -10.97 -4.62
C ALA A 212 21.58 -11.89 -3.46
N THR A 213 21.24 -11.27 -2.31
CA THR A 213 20.76 -11.98 -1.12
C THR A 213 19.25 -12.11 -1.16
N MET A 214 18.74 -13.35 -1.15
CA MET A 214 17.31 -13.65 -1.22
C MET A 214 16.88 -14.76 -0.30
N LEU A 215 15.62 -14.78 0.09
CA LEU A 215 14.99 -15.88 0.81
C LEU A 215 14.80 -17.09 -0.14
N GLN A 216 15.16 -18.28 0.35
CA GLN A 216 14.80 -19.57 -0.25
C GLN A 216 13.71 -20.20 0.63
N PHE A 217 12.46 -20.01 0.26
CA PHE A 217 11.32 -20.48 1.07
C PHE A 217 11.11 -21.98 0.90
N PRO A 218 11.19 -22.80 1.97
CA PRO A 218 10.92 -24.23 1.89
C PRO A 218 9.41 -24.49 1.73
N SER A 219 9.04 -25.27 0.72
CA SER A 219 7.65 -25.65 0.47
C SER A 219 7.53 -27.14 0.19
N PRO A 220 6.33 -27.75 0.25
CA PRO A 220 6.11 -29.15 -0.13
C PRO A 220 6.48 -29.51 -1.57
N ILE A 221 6.66 -28.52 -2.44
CA ILE A 221 7.09 -28.72 -3.85
C ILE A 221 8.57 -28.38 -4.07
N GLY A 222 9.33 -28.04 -3.02
CA GLY A 222 10.73 -27.68 -3.08
C GLY A 222 11.01 -26.25 -2.57
N LEU A 223 12.23 -25.77 -2.80
CA LEU A 223 12.60 -24.41 -2.45
C LEU A 223 12.04 -23.42 -3.47
N LEU A 224 11.34 -22.41 -2.99
CA LEU A 224 10.81 -21.30 -3.77
C LEU A 224 11.71 -20.06 -3.54
N PRO A 225 12.41 -19.58 -4.58
CA PRO A 225 13.20 -18.35 -4.44
C PRO A 225 12.27 -17.13 -4.34
N LEU A 226 12.54 -16.28 -3.37
CA LEU A 226 11.84 -15.00 -3.14
C LEU A 226 12.85 -13.85 -3.24
N PRO A 227 13.33 -13.51 -4.43
CA PRO A 227 14.18 -12.34 -4.60
C PRO A 227 13.37 -11.06 -4.37
N ARG A 228 14.02 -10.07 -3.77
CA ARG A 228 13.55 -8.68 -3.72
C ARG A 228 14.33 -7.85 -4.73
N ALA A 229 13.83 -6.67 -5.09
CA ALA A 229 14.43 -5.81 -6.07
C ALA A 229 14.35 -4.33 -5.66
N TRP A 230 15.20 -3.54 -6.28
CA TRP A 230 15.15 -2.09 -6.24
C TRP A 230 14.99 -1.51 -7.65
N VAL A 231 14.45 -0.32 -7.73
CA VAL A 231 14.30 0.52 -8.90
C VAL A 231 14.82 1.92 -8.60
N SER A 232 15.43 2.61 -9.56
CA SER A 232 15.87 3.98 -9.36
C SER A 232 15.82 4.81 -10.64
N VAL A 233 15.68 6.11 -10.47
CA VAL A 233 15.84 7.11 -11.54
C VAL A 233 16.67 8.27 -11.03
N ASP A 234 17.48 8.87 -11.91
CA ASP A 234 18.02 10.19 -11.68
C ASP A 234 17.01 11.23 -12.17
N ALA A 235 16.72 12.22 -11.35
CA ALA A 235 15.72 13.23 -11.66
C ALA A 235 16.28 14.64 -11.44
N THR A 236 15.69 15.59 -12.13
CA THR A 236 15.96 17.02 -11.94
C THR A 236 14.65 17.73 -11.63
N PHE A 237 14.63 18.52 -10.57
CA PHE A 237 13.50 19.35 -10.19
C PHE A 237 13.98 20.78 -9.89
N ASP A 238 13.42 21.78 -10.59
CA ASP A 238 13.84 23.18 -10.54
C ASP A 238 15.38 23.32 -10.69
N HIS A 239 15.95 22.61 -11.69
CA HIS A 239 17.38 22.56 -12.05
C HIS A 239 18.30 21.86 -11.02
N LYS A 240 17.76 21.18 -10.01
CA LYS A 240 18.54 20.44 -9.02
C LYS A 240 18.38 18.94 -9.24
N ALA A 241 19.51 18.27 -9.39
CA ALA A 241 19.56 16.82 -9.61
C ALA A 241 19.53 16.06 -8.30
N PHE A 242 18.87 14.91 -8.31
CA PHE A 242 18.82 13.94 -7.20
C PHE A 242 18.58 12.54 -7.76
N ARG A 243 18.81 11.52 -6.94
CA ARG A 243 18.41 10.14 -7.22
C ARG A 243 17.21 9.77 -6.37
N TYR A 244 16.18 9.24 -7.03
CA TYR A 244 15.01 8.65 -6.37
C TYR A 244 15.10 7.13 -6.48
N ILE A 245 14.93 6.43 -5.36
CA ILE A 245 15.07 4.96 -5.26
C ILE A 245 13.82 4.41 -4.60
N GLY A 246 13.21 3.41 -5.23
CA GLY A 246 12.13 2.58 -4.69
C GLY A 246 12.62 1.16 -4.42
N THR A 247 12.14 0.53 -3.36
CA THR A 247 12.43 -0.88 -3.06
C THR A 247 11.48 -1.47 -2.05
N HIS A 248 11.39 -2.80 -2.05
CA HIS A 248 10.71 -3.59 -1.03
C HIS A 248 11.69 -4.65 -0.49
N LEU A 249 12.11 -4.51 0.78
CA LEU A 249 13.07 -5.40 1.42
C LEU A 249 12.38 -6.66 1.99
N GLU A 250 13.19 -7.63 2.39
CA GLU A 250 12.75 -8.91 2.94
C GLU A 250 11.95 -8.74 4.25
N SER A 251 10.78 -9.37 4.31
CA SER A 251 9.85 -9.24 5.43
C SER A 251 10.12 -10.20 6.60
N VAL A 252 10.49 -11.46 6.29
CA VAL A 252 10.47 -12.56 7.25
C VAL A 252 11.81 -12.77 7.95
N VAL A 253 12.94 -12.64 7.22
CA VAL A 253 14.28 -13.00 7.71
C VAL A 253 15.14 -11.75 7.91
N PRO A 254 15.33 -11.26 9.15
CA PRO A 254 16.08 -10.04 9.43
C PRO A 254 17.49 -10.00 8.82
N ALA A 255 18.24 -11.11 8.89
CA ALA A 255 19.59 -11.15 8.34
C ALA A 255 19.64 -11.00 6.81
N ILE A 256 18.61 -11.43 6.08
CA ILE A 256 18.48 -11.19 4.63
C ILE A 256 18.15 -9.72 4.40
N ARG A 257 17.22 -9.15 5.16
CA ARG A 257 16.85 -7.72 5.10
C ARG A 257 18.05 -6.81 5.38
N GLU A 258 18.85 -7.11 6.39
CA GLU A 258 20.09 -6.38 6.69
C GLU A 258 21.08 -6.43 5.52
N ALA A 259 21.28 -7.61 4.92
CA ALA A 259 22.15 -7.78 3.75
C ALA A 259 21.62 -6.99 2.54
N GLN A 260 20.32 -7.03 2.26
CA GLN A 260 19.70 -6.25 1.19
C GLN A 260 19.82 -4.73 1.45
N GLY A 261 19.63 -4.27 2.69
CA GLY A 261 19.87 -2.88 3.07
C GLY A 261 21.33 -2.47 2.84
N ALA A 262 22.28 -3.35 3.11
CA ALA A 262 23.70 -3.10 2.83
C ALA A 262 23.99 -3.05 1.31
N GLU A 263 23.41 -3.98 0.52
CA GLU A 263 23.50 -3.97 -0.94
C GLU A 263 22.93 -2.68 -1.53
N LEU A 264 21.78 -2.22 -1.03
CA LEU A 264 21.14 -0.97 -1.46
C LEU A 264 22.04 0.25 -1.23
N ARG A 265 22.64 0.37 -0.03
CA ARG A 265 23.57 1.45 0.31
C ARG A 265 24.85 1.42 -0.52
N ALA A 266 25.39 0.23 -0.78
CA ALA A 266 26.63 0.06 -1.56
C ALA A 266 26.42 0.16 -3.08
N GLY A 267 25.20 -0.09 -3.56
CA GLY A 267 24.81 -0.12 -4.97
C GLY A 267 24.11 1.18 -5.40
N PRO A 268 22.79 1.18 -5.63
CA PRO A 268 22.11 2.31 -6.24
C PRO A 268 22.17 3.60 -5.42
N ALA A 269 22.27 3.50 -4.10
CA ALA A 269 22.38 4.67 -3.23
C ALA A 269 23.82 5.23 -3.10
N ASN A 270 24.82 4.52 -3.62
CA ASN A 270 26.20 4.99 -3.68
C ASN A 270 26.41 5.93 -4.89
N THR A 271 26.03 7.17 -4.75
CA THR A 271 26.08 8.21 -5.78
C THR A 271 26.52 9.54 -5.17
N SER A 272 26.99 10.45 -6.03
CA SER A 272 27.27 11.84 -5.63
C SER A 272 26.02 12.73 -5.62
N LEU A 273 24.88 12.23 -6.13
CA LEU A 273 23.61 12.95 -6.07
C LEU A 273 22.99 12.86 -4.68
N PRO A 274 22.25 13.88 -4.23
CA PRO A 274 21.34 13.71 -3.10
C PRO A 274 20.38 12.53 -3.36
N VAL A 275 20.11 11.72 -2.34
CA VAL A 275 19.26 10.52 -2.46
C VAL A 275 17.96 10.72 -1.71
N ILE A 276 16.87 10.36 -2.36
CA ILE A 276 15.55 10.15 -1.75
C ILE A 276 15.24 8.67 -1.88
N LEU A 277 15.18 7.98 -0.76
CA LEU A 277 14.84 6.57 -0.66
C LEU A 277 13.41 6.44 -0.12
N ALA A 278 12.51 5.93 -0.96
CA ALA A 278 11.09 5.76 -0.68
C ALA A 278 10.74 4.29 -0.80
N MET A 279 10.37 3.62 0.30
CA MET A 279 10.35 2.16 0.33
C MET A 279 9.43 1.57 1.39
N ASP A 280 8.95 0.36 1.14
CA ASP A 280 8.65 -0.58 2.21
C ASP A 280 9.96 -1.28 2.64
N SER A 281 10.49 -0.86 3.76
CA SER A 281 11.74 -1.39 4.28
C SER A 281 11.58 -2.71 5.01
N ASN A 282 10.37 -3.08 5.41
CA ASN A 282 10.08 -4.15 6.37
C ASN A 282 10.92 -4.06 7.67
N ALA A 283 11.60 -2.92 7.86
CA ALA A 283 12.46 -2.62 9.01
C ALA A 283 11.75 -1.66 9.95
N GLN A 284 11.32 -2.14 11.10
CA GLN A 284 10.55 -1.35 12.07
C GLN A 284 11.35 -0.14 12.56
N ALA A 285 10.91 1.06 12.20
CA ALA A 285 11.43 2.31 12.71
C ALA A 285 10.70 2.79 13.99
N ALA A 286 9.42 2.36 14.16
CA ALA A 286 8.61 2.59 15.36
C ALA A 286 7.52 1.50 15.44
N PRO A 287 7.03 1.14 16.66
CA PRO A 287 7.56 1.54 17.97
C PRO A 287 8.93 0.92 18.27
N LEU A 288 9.50 1.22 19.42
CA LEU A 288 10.73 0.58 19.90
C LEU A 288 10.49 -0.90 20.29
N PRO A 289 11.50 -1.80 20.15
CA PRO A 289 12.85 -1.51 19.62
C PRO A 289 12.85 -1.35 18.10
N GLN A 290 13.76 -0.52 17.60
CA GLN A 290 13.97 -0.35 16.16
C GLN A 290 14.72 -1.56 15.57
N ASP A 291 14.41 -1.85 14.29
CA ASP A 291 15.09 -2.91 13.54
C ASP A 291 16.55 -2.52 13.21
N PRO A 292 17.51 -3.46 13.26
CA PRO A 292 18.91 -3.19 12.90
C PRO A 292 19.08 -2.59 11.51
N THR A 293 18.32 -3.05 10.51
CA THR A 293 18.38 -2.51 9.14
C THR A 293 18.04 -1.03 9.09
N TYR A 294 16.98 -0.61 9.83
CA TYR A 294 16.64 0.81 9.97
C TYR A 294 17.78 1.60 10.64
N MET A 295 18.30 1.07 11.74
CA MET A 295 19.39 1.71 12.47
C MET A 295 20.66 1.85 11.61
N ASP A 296 20.93 0.92 10.73
CA ASP A 296 22.04 0.97 9.78
C ASP A 296 21.91 2.11 8.75
N PHE A 297 20.69 2.41 8.27
CA PHE A 297 20.45 3.58 7.42
C PHE A 297 20.70 4.87 8.18
N ILE A 298 20.20 4.98 9.41
CA ILE A 298 20.44 6.17 10.25
C ILE A 298 21.94 6.34 10.56
N ALA A 299 22.65 5.24 10.91
CA ALA A 299 24.09 5.26 11.14
C ALA A 299 24.91 5.62 9.89
N ALA A 300 24.39 5.33 8.70
CA ALA A 300 24.97 5.71 7.41
C ALA A 300 24.68 7.19 7.03
N GLY A 301 24.00 7.94 7.88
CA GLY A 301 23.74 9.38 7.71
C GLY A 301 22.44 9.72 6.97
N TYR A 302 21.53 8.75 6.83
CA TYR A 302 20.19 9.06 6.30
C TYR A 302 19.34 9.78 7.37
N ASP A 303 18.63 10.80 6.93
CA ASP A 303 17.62 11.48 7.74
C ASP A 303 16.26 10.80 7.53
N ASP A 304 15.54 10.51 8.60
CA ASP A 304 14.18 9.95 8.55
C ASP A 304 13.15 11.08 8.52
N GLY A 305 12.47 11.24 7.38
CA GLY A 305 11.52 12.32 7.17
C GLY A 305 10.39 12.35 8.19
N TRP A 306 9.89 11.18 8.64
CA TRP A 306 8.86 11.14 9.69
C TRP A 306 9.41 11.53 11.06
N ALA A 307 10.53 10.93 11.47
CA ALA A 307 11.10 11.15 12.79
C ALA A 307 11.54 12.61 12.98
N GLU A 308 12.04 13.26 11.92
CA GLU A 308 12.39 14.70 11.96
C GLU A 308 11.18 15.60 12.13
N ASN A 309 10.07 15.31 11.43
CA ASN A 309 8.87 16.15 11.48
C ASN A 309 7.98 15.84 12.70
N PHE A 310 7.94 14.59 13.15
CA PHE A 310 7.06 14.11 14.21
C PHE A 310 7.78 13.20 15.21
N PRO A 311 8.78 13.70 15.96
CA PRO A 311 9.66 12.88 16.81
C PRO A 311 8.94 12.11 17.92
N PHE A 312 7.70 12.49 18.25
CA PHE A 312 6.90 11.86 19.31
C PHE A 312 5.66 11.11 18.81
N VAL A 313 5.48 11.04 17.48
CA VAL A 313 4.35 10.34 16.85
C VAL A 313 4.90 9.15 16.09
N PRO A 314 4.45 7.91 16.37
CA PRO A 314 5.03 6.72 15.74
C PRO A 314 4.87 6.68 14.23
N GLY A 315 3.77 7.22 13.67
CA GLY A 315 3.50 7.24 12.22
C GLY A 315 3.36 5.84 11.65
N LEU A 316 2.54 5.02 12.28
CA LEU A 316 2.37 3.61 11.93
C LEU A 316 1.81 3.45 10.50
N THR A 317 2.42 2.56 9.73
CA THR A 317 2.12 2.36 8.32
C THR A 317 1.68 0.95 7.97
N CYS A 318 1.93 -0.06 8.81
CA CYS A 318 1.58 -1.47 8.59
C CYS A 318 1.03 -2.09 9.88
N CYS A 319 0.19 -3.10 9.90
CA CYS A 319 -0.59 -3.65 8.79
C CYS A 319 -2.05 -3.74 9.23
N GLN A 320 -3.01 -3.66 8.31
CA GLN A 320 -4.40 -4.00 8.55
C GLN A 320 -4.54 -5.53 8.66
N ASP A 321 -5.77 -6.07 8.74
CA ASP A 321 -5.94 -7.51 8.70
C ASP A 321 -5.77 -8.08 7.27
N GLU A 322 -5.52 -9.40 7.20
CA GLU A 322 -5.26 -10.14 5.97
C GLU A 322 -6.34 -10.02 4.88
N ALA A 323 -7.55 -9.65 5.27
CA ALA A 323 -8.69 -9.51 4.36
C ALA A 323 -8.99 -8.05 4.03
N ASP A 324 -8.20 -7.11 4.52
CA ASP A 324 -8.39 -5.66 4.39
C ASP A 324 -9.75 -5.16 4.91
N ASN A 325 -10.43 -5.88 5.79
CA ASN A 325 -11.83 -5.61 6.14
C ASN A 325 -12.07 -5.18 7.58
N ASN A 326 -11.05 -5.08 8.41
CA ASN A 326 -11.16 -4.59 9.80
C ASN A 326 -11.79 -3.19 9.84
N SER A 327 -12.71 -2.98 10.77
CA SER A 327 -13.49 -1.73 10.86
C SER A 327 -12.74 -0.56 11.51
N VAL A 328 -11.67 -0.85 12.23
CA VAL A 328 -10.79 0.09 12.94
C VAL A 328 -9.39 -0.17 12.47
N SER A 329 -8.60 0.88 12.25
CA SER A 329 -7.20 0.73 11.85
C SER A 329 -6.41 -0.10 12.87
N GLN A 330 -5.65 -1.07 12.37
CA GLN A 330 -4.82 -1.99 13.17
C GLN A 330 -3.32 -1.80 12.93
N LEU A 331 -2.94 -0.73 12.19
CA LEU A 331 -1.53 -0.42 11.94
C LEU A 331 -0.73 -0.42 13.25
N TYR A 332 0.37 -1.18 13.30
CA TYR A 332 1.10 -1.42 14.54
C TYR A 332 2.61 -1.16 14.44
N GLN A 333 3.16 -0.97 13.23
CA GLN A 333 4.57 -0.65 13.00
C GLN A 333 4.73 0.35 11.86
N ARG A 334 5.85 1.09 11.87
CA ARG A 334 6.26 1.98 10.79
C ARG A 334 7.43 1.36 10.04
N ILE A 335 7.18 0.90 8.83
CA ILE A 335 8.14 0.23 7.95
C ILE A 335 8.21 0.86 6.55
N ASP A 336 7.18 1.63 6.17
CA ASP A 336 7.18 2.42 4.95
C ASP A 336 7.84 3.76 5.25
N LEU A 337 8.97 4.01 4.59
CA LEU A 337 9.90 5.07 4.95
C LEU A 337 10.22 5.98 3.77
N ILE A 338 10.35 7.27 4.04
CA ILE A 338 11.02 8.23 3.17
C ILE A 338 12.26 8.71 3.91
N LEU A 339 13.42 8.18 3.48
CA LEU A 339 14.72 8.53 3.99
C LEU A 339 15.47 9.41 3.00
N THR A 340 16.26 10.37 3.49
CA THR A 340 17.03 11.28 2.63
C THR A 340 18.50 11.30 2.98
N LEU A 341 19.38 11.48 2.00
CA LEU A 341 20.82 11.57 2.18
C LEU A 341 21.39 12.71 1.33
N GLY A 342 22.25 13.54 1.91
CA GLY A 342 22.84 14.71 1.25
C GLY A 342 21.96 15.96 1.33
N ASP A 343 22.10 16.89 0.38
CA ASP A 343 21.44 18.20 0.41
C ASP A 343 19.94 18.13 0.05
N VAL A 344 19.20 17.35 0.83
CA VAL A 344 17.76 17.14 0.67
C VAL A 344 17.08 17.02 2.03
N LYS A 345 15.95 17.71 2.23
CA LYS A 345 15.23 17.75 3.51
C LYS A 345 13.74 17.54 3.31
N VAL A 346 13.13 16.75 4.19
CA VAL A 346 11.67 16.59 4.28
C VAL A 346 11.11 17.76 5.11
N ARG A 347 10.23 18.56 4.49
CA ARG A 347 9.59 19.72 5.13
C ARG A 347 8.21 19.43 5.69
N ASN A 348 7.54 18.45 5.12
CA ASN A 348 6.25 17.96 5.58
C ASN A 348 6.08 16.52 5.12
N ILE A 349 5.34 15.72 5.88
CA ILE A 349 5.09 14.32 5.58
C ILE A 349 3.71 13.92 6.11
N ALA A 350 2.99 13.06 5.40
CA ALA A 350 1.65 12.64 5.77
C ALA A 350 1.39 11.18 5.37
N LEU A 351 0.41 10.56 6.04
CA LEU A 351 -0.10 9.23 5.73
C LEU A 351 -1.40 9.34 4.91
N PHE A 352 -1.59 8.37 4.02
CA PHE A 352 -2.80 8.18 3.22
C PHE A 352 -3.25 6.73 3.36
N GLY A 353 -4.56 6.49 3.48
CA GLY A 353 -5.08 5.14 3.70
C GLY A 353 -5.05 4.66 5.15
N ALA A 354 -4.70 5.52 6.11
CA ALA A 354 -4.66 5.17 7.54
C ALA A 354 -5.98 5.46 8.28
N ASP A 355 -6.83 6.34 7.74
CA ASP A 355 -8.09 6.74 8.36
C ASP A 355 -9.23 5.80 7.93
N PRO A 356 -10.08 5.31 8.86
CA PRO A 356 -11.24 4.47 8.51
C PRO A 356 -12.22 5.09 7.52
N THR A 357 -12.23 6.42 7.36
CA THR A 357 -13.04 7.11 6.36
C THR A 357 -12.54 6.96 4.93
N GLU A 358 -11.30 6.49 4.76
CA GLU A 358 -10.68 6.22 3.46
C GLU A 358 -10.97 4.80 2.95
N ARG A 359 -11.67 3.98 3.74
CA ARG A 359 -12.10 2.64 3.33
C ARG A 359 -13.02 2.71 2.12
N ILE A 360 -12.88 1.78 1.20
CA ILE A 360 -13.69 1.72 -0.03
C ILE A 360 -15.12 1.23 0.27
N ILE A 361 -16.00 1.40 -0.70
CA ILE A 361 -17.36 0.84 -0.65
C ILE A 361 -17.26 -0.68 -0.51
N GLY A 362 -17.92 -1.24 0.49
CA GLY A 362 -17.77 -2.65 0.88
C GLY A 362 -16.92 -2.85 2.13
N GLY A 363 -16.27 -1.79 2.62
CA GLY A 363 -15.59 -1.77 3.89
C GLY A 363 -14.15 -2.30 3.88
N LEU A 364 -13.55 -2.46 2.71
CA LEU A 364 -12.14 -2.82 2.59
C LEU A 364 -11.23 -1.58 2.75
N TRP A 365 -10.03 -1.78 3.26
CA TRP A 365 -8.96 -0.80 3.17
C TRP A 365 -8.40 -0.75 1.73
N PRO A 366 -7.84 0.39 1.30
CA PRO A 366 -7.15 0.47 0.01
C PRO A 366 -5.92 -0.43 -0.08
N SER A 367 -5.25 -0.63 1.04
CA SER A 367 -4.12 -1.53 1.28
C SER A 367 -4.09 -1.87 2.77
N ASP A 368 -3.38 -2.93 3.15
CA ASP A 368 -3.01 -3.20 4.54
C ASP A 368 -1.91 -2.27 5.04
N HIS A 369 -1.27 -1.52 4.14
CA HIS A 369 -0.36 -0.42 4.45
C HIS A 369 -0.99 0.96 4.27
N ALA A 370 -0.41 1.97 4.92
CA ALA A 370 -0.65 3.37 4.64
C ALA A 370 0.43 3.91 3.70
N GLY A 371 0.03 4.60 2.63
CA GLY A 371 0.97 5.32 1.77
C GLY A 371 1.60 6.50 2.53
N VAL A 372 2.88 6.74 2.29
CA VAL A 372 3.64 7.83 2.91
C VAL A 372 4.03 8.84 1.85
N ALA A 373 3.55 10.08 1.97
CA ALA A 373 3.89 11.15 1.05
C ALA A 373 4.62 12.30 1.75
N ALA A 374 5.67 12.82 1.12
CA ALA A 374 6.49 13.88 1.68
C ALA A 374 6.66 15.06 0.70
N HIS A 375 6.66 16.27 1.26
CA HIS A 375 7.16 17.46 0.60
C HIS A 375 8.66 17.57 0.89
N VAL A 376 9.46 17.61 -0.17
CA VAL A 376 10.92 17.58 -0.13
C VAL A 376 11.49 18.86 -0.72
N VAL A 377 12.53 19.37 -0.09
CA VAL A 377 13.30 20.53 -0.57
C VAL A 377 14.73 20.09 -0.83
N LEU A 378 15.16 20.28 -2.06
CA LEU A 378 16.57 20.15 -2.44
C LEU A 378 17.29 21.45 -2.02
N GLU A 379 18.23 21.37 -1.08
CA GLU A 379 18.93 22.55 -0.57
C GLU A 379 19.89 23.13 -1.63
N ARG A 380 20.32 24.36 -1.47
CA ARG A 380 21.29 24.98 -2.40
C ARG A 380 22.70 24.67 -1.89
N ASP A 381 23.59 24.36 -2.82
CA ASP A 381 25.03 24.47 -2.62
C ASP A 381 25.41 25.91 -2.21
#